data_f745133543c4f63aa86285bf6ce68e01
#
_entry.id   f745133543c4f63aa86285bf6ce68e01
#
_cell.length_a   1.000
_cell.length_b   1.000
_cell.length_c   1.000
_cell.angle_alpha   90.00
_cell.angle_beta   90.00
_cell.angle_gamma   90.00
#
_symmetry.space_group_name_H-M   'P 1'
#
loop_
_entity.id
_entity.type
_entity.pdbx_description
1 polymer ?
#
loop_
_entity_poly.entity_id
_entity_poly.type
_entity_poly.pdbx_seq_one_letter_code
_entity_poly.pdbx_strand_id
1 'polypeptide(L)'
;DMVNGGRRQIGSTMKPFLYSLAMIEGISPCDQMLHVQQQLMDENGRLWVPRNASAKRIGEMVTIKWGLQNSDNWVTAYLMSQLSPYTFVRLLHSFGLKNHIDPVISVCLGTPDVSVGEMVGAYTVFANKGIRVEPLFVTRIEDSYGNTIANFTPQMSEVLTEDASYK
;
A
#
# COMPACT_ATOMS: atom_id res chain seq x y z
N ASP A 1 8.97 14.11 17.69
CA ASP A 1 9.39 13.68 16.35
C ASP A 1 8.16 13.48 15.45
N MET A 2 8.02 14.35 14.47
CA MET A 2 6.88 14.35 13.54
C MET A 2 7.03 13.29 12.43
N VAL A 3 8.23 12.80 12.18
CA VAL A 3 8.51 11.83 11.11
C VAL A 3 8.14 10.41 11.54
N ASN A 4 8.54 10.02 12.75
CA ASN A 4 8.33 8.66 13.25
C ASN A 4 7.25 8.55 14.33
N GLY A 5 6.99 9.63 15.07
CA GLY A 5 6.03 9.65 16.19
C GLY A 5 4.64 10.13 15.82
N GLY A 6 4.52 11.02 14.84
CA GLY A 6 3.22 11.52 14.37
C GLY A 6 2.55 10.51 13.44
N ARG A 7 1.31 10.09 13.75
CA ARG A 7 0.56 9.13 12.94
C ARG A 7 -0.75 9.75 12.47
N ARG A 8 -1.14 9.43 11.25
CA ARG A 8 -2.38 9.92 10.63
C ARG A 8 -2.93 8.89 9.66
N GLN A 9 -4.23 8.92 9.45
CA GLN A 9 -4.88 8.16 8.39
C GLN A 9 -4.29 8.55 7.03
N ILE A 10 -3.90 7.55 6.27
CA ILE A 10 -3.18 7.75 5.01
C ILE A 10 -4.11 7.91 3.79
N GLY A 11 -5.38 7.57 3.92
CA GLY A 11 -6.37 7.77 2.87
C GLY A 11 -5.95 7.12 1.54
N SER A 12 -6.16 7.84 0.45
CA SER A 12 -5.88 7.34 -0.91
C SER A 12 -4.42 7.02 -1.20
N THR A 13 -3.47 7.39 -0.36
CA THR A 13 -2.07 6.94 -0.50
C THR A 13 -1.91 5.45 -0.21
N MET A 14 -2.92 4.77 0.34
CA MET A 14 -2.99 3.33 0.47
C MET A 14 -3.18 2.60 -0.87
N LYS A 15 -3.82 3.22 -1.84
CA LYS A 15 -4.24 2.56 -3.08
C LYS A 15 -3.12 1.88 -3.86
N PRO A 16 -1.92 2.47 -4.07
CA PRO A 16 -0.84 1.80 -4.77
C PRO A 16 -0.45 0.45 -4.18
N PHE A 17 -0.55 0.29 -2.85
CA PHE A 17 -0.26 -1.00 -2.20
C PHE A 17 -1.32 -2.07 -2.52
N LEU A 18 -2.61 -1.70 -2.55
CA LEU A 18 -3.67 -2.62 -2.96
C LEU A 18 -3.54 -3.01 -4.43
N TYR A 19 -3.25 -2.05 -5.29
CA TYR A 19 -3.02 -2.30 -6.72
C TYR A 19 -1.80 -3.20 -6.93
N SER A 20 -0.74 -3.06 -6.13
CA SER A 20 0.40 -3.97 -6.15
C SER A 20 0.00 -5.40 -5.82
N LEU A 21 -0.85 -5.60 -4.80
CA LEU A 21 -1.38 -6.92 -4.48
C LEU A 21 -2.17 -7.48 -5.67
N ALA A 22 -3.01 -6.67 -6.31
CA ALA A 22 -3.75 -7.08 -7.49
C ALA A 22 -2.81 -7.55 -8.63
N MET A 23 -1.71 -6.83 -8.87
CA MET A 23 -0.70 -7.21 -9.87
C MET A 23 0.00 -8.54 -9.51
N ILE A 24 0.31 -8.76 -8.23
CA ILE A 24 0.87 -10.04 -7.73
C ILE A 24 -0.10 -11.20 -7.99
N GLU A 25 -1.38 -10.98 -7.77
CA GLU A 25 -2.45 -11.98 -7.97
C GLU A 25 -2.87 -12.14 -9.45
N GLY A 26 -2.17 -11.49 -10.37
CA GLY A 26 -2.34 -11.65 -11.81
C GLY A 26 -3.36 -10.72 -12.47
N ILE A 27 -3.93 -9.75 -11.75
CA ILE A 27 -4.79 -8.72 -12.33
C ILE A 27 -3.90 -7.76 -13.13
N SER A 28 -4.34 -7.45 -14.37
CA SER A 28 -3.60 -6.52 -15.24
C SER A 28 -4.08 -5.07 -15.07
N PRO A 29 -3.20 -4.08 -15.21
CA PRO A 29 -3.61 -2.67 -15.33
C PRO A 29 -4.63 -2.42 -16.45
N CYS A 30 -4.60 -3.26 -17.50
CA CYS A 30 -5.50 -3.17 -18.67
C CYS A 30 -6.82 -3.90 -18.46
N ASP A 31 -6.95 -4.72 -17.41
CA ASP A 31 -8.22 -5.38 -17.11
C ASP A 31 -9.31 -4.34 -16.87
N GLN A 32 -10.53 -4.69 -17.26
CA GLN A 32 -11.66 -3.78 -17.23
C GLN A 32 -12.74 -4.27 -16.28
N MET A 33 -13.42 -3.31 -15.67
CA MET A 33 -14.62 -3.54 -14.88
C MET A 33 -15.71 -2.55 -15.23
N LEU A 34 -16.97 -2.90 -15.00
CA LEU A 34 -18.08 -1.97 -15.10
C LEU A 34 -18.03 -0.97 -13.93
N HIS A 35 -17.95 0.33 -14.23
CA HIS A 35 -17.84 1.38 -13.23
C HIS A 35 -19.20 1.70 -12.62
N VAL A 36 -19.59 0.93 -11.63
CA VAL A 36 -20.82 1.08 -10.84
C VAL A 36 -20.48 1.04 -9.34
N GLN A 37 -21.41 1.57 -8.53
CA GLN A 37 -21.26 1.53 -7.09
C GLN A 37 -21.07 0.09 -6.59
N GLN A 38 -20.02 -0.13 -5.85
CA GLN A 38 -19.70 -1.42 -5.25
C GLN A 38 -20.42 -1.57 -3.89
N GLN A 39 -20.88 -2.76 -3.62
CA GLN A 39 -21.51 -3.14 -2.36
C GLN A 39 -20.83 -4.41 -1.85
N LEU A 40 -20.18 -4.30 -0.71
CA LEU A 40 -19.43 -5.39 -0.09
C LEU A 40 -19.98 -5.68 1.30
N MET A 41 -19.90 -6.92 1.74
CA MET A 41 -20.20 -7.26 3.13
C MET A 41 -18.95 -7.07 3.97
N ASP A 42 -19.06 -6.31 5.06
CA ASP A 42 -17.97 -6.20 6.03
C ASP A 42 -17.85 -7.47 6.89
N GLU A 43 -16.85 -7.51 7.77
CA GLU A 43 -16.58 -8.63 8.68
C GLU A 43 -17.69 -8.89 9.71
N ASN A 44 -18.59 -7.91 9.89
CA ASN A 44 -19.76 -8.01 10.79
C ASN A 44 -21.05 -8.34 10.04
N GLY A 45 -20.96 -8.63 8.74
CA GLY A 45 -22.12 -8.89 7.89
C GLY A 45 -22.94 -7.64 7.55
N ARG A 46 -22.37 -6.44 7.70
CA ARG A 46 -23.03 -5.19 7.33
C ARG A 46 -22.63 -4.79 5.90
N LEU A 47 -23.56 -4.18 5.21
CA LEU A 47 -23.29 -3.67 3.86
C LEU A 47 -22.39 -2.45 3.92
N TRP A 48 -21.19 -2.57 3.35
CA TRP A 48 -20.26 -1.48 3.16
C TRP A 48 -20.32 -0.97 1.72
N VAL A 49 -20.59 0.32 1.58
CA VAL A 49 -20.79 0.99 0.29
C VAL A 49 -19.89 2.22 0.23
N PRO A 50 -18.73 2.15 -0.44
CA PRO A 50 -17.83 3.29 -0.51
C PRO A 50 -18.42 4.41 -1.35
N ARG A 51 -18.24 5.64 -0.89
CA ARG A 51 -18.58 6.83 -1.67
C ARG A 51 -17.45 7.14 -2.64
N ASN A 52 -17.82 7.55 -3.85
CA ASN A 52 -16.85 8.06 -4.83
C ASN A 52 -16.87 9.58 -4.86
N ALA A 53 -15.69 10.21 -5.02
CA ALA A 53 -15.59 11.66 -5.13
C ALA A 53 -16.01 12.17 -6.51
N SER A 54 -16.00 11.33 -7.53
CA SER A 54 -16.31 11.69 -8.91
C SER A 54 -17.45 10.84 -9.46
N ALA A 55 -18.37 11.48 -10.18
CA ALA A 55 -19.44 10.83 -10.93
C ALA A 55 -19.06 10.53 -12.40
N LYS A 56 -17.76 10.60 -12.74
CA LYS A 56 -17.31 10.38 -14.12
C LYS A 56 -17.42 8.91 -14.49
N ARG A 57 -17.84 8.65 -15.74
CA ARG A 57 -17.88 7.32 -16.38
C ARG A 57 -18.74 6.27 -15.67
N ILE A 58 -19.78 6.70 -14.93
CA ILE A 58 -20.72 5.77 -14.30
C ILE A 58 -21.44 4.97 -15.38
N GLY A 59 -21.48 3.63 -15.23
CA GLY A 59 -22.08 2.72 -16.18
C GLY A 59 -21.21 2.37 -17.40
N GLU A 60 -19.98 2.88 -17.46
CA GLU A 60 -19.02 2.55 -18.53
C GLU A 60 -18.01 1.49 -18.07
N MET A 61 -17.36 0.82 -19.03
CA MET A 61 -16.19 0.00 -18.78
C MET A 61 -14.97 0.90 -18.53
N VAL A 62 -14.25 0.64 -17.42
CA VAL A 62 -13.02 1.36 -17.06
C VAL A 62 -11.91 0.36 -16.79
N THR A 63 -10.67 0.75 -17.07
CA THR A 63 -9.50 -0.07 -16.75
C THR A 63 -9.10 0.08 -15.28
N ILE A 64 -8.42 -0.92 -14.73
CA ILE A 64 -7.83 -0.86 -13.40
C ILE A 64 -6.86 0.33 -13.30
N LYS A 65 -6.03 0.54 -14.33
CA LYS A 65 -5.15 1.72 -14.45
C LYS A 65 -5.91 3.05 -14.33
N TRP A 66 -7.05 3.18 -15.01
CA TRP A 66 -7.88 4.38 -14.91
C TRP A 66 -8.36 4.63 -13.47
N GLY A 67 -8.71 3.56 -12.75
CA GLY A 67 -9.13 3.62 -11.36
C GLY A 67 -8.06 4.24 -10.46
N LEU A 68 -6.80 3.81 -10.59
CA LEU A 68 -5.69 4.39 -9.82
C LEU A 68 -5.42 5.84 -10.22
N GLN A 69 -5.36 6.14 -11.51
CA GLN A 69 -5.12 7.49 -12.04
C GLN A 69 -6.14 8.53 -11.54
N ASN A 70 -7.39 8.11 -11.36
CA ASN A 70 -8.46 8.98 -10.89
C ASN A 70 -8.74 8.84 -9.39
N SER A 71 -7.93 8.05 -8.69
CA SER A 71 -8.13 7.75 -7.26
C SER A 71 -9.56 7.28 -6.95
N ASP A 72 -10.10 6.41 -7.82
CA ASP A 72 -11.48 5.96 -7.79
C ASP A 72 -11.72 4.93 -6.68
N ASN A 73 -12.75 5.17 -5.86
CA ASN A 73 -13.04 4.30 -4.72
C ASN A 73 -13.83 3.05 -5.13
N TRP A 74 -14.60 3.09 -6.20
CA TRP A 74 -15.35 1.93 -6.66
C TRP A 74 -14.46 0.89 -7.32
N VAL A 75 -13.47 1.34 -8.11
CA VAL A 75 -12.44 0.43 -8.65
C VAL A 75 -11.61 -0.17 -7.51
N THR A 76 -11.25 0.65 -6.51
CA THR A 76 -10.53 0.18 -5.31
C THR A 76 -11.35 -0.87 -4.55
N ALA A 77 -12.64 -0.63 -4.33
CA ALA A 77 -13.54 -1.58 -3.68
C ALA A 77 -13.73 -2.86 -4.50
N TYR A 78 -13.85 -2.74 -5.82
CA TYR A 78 -13.88 -3.91 -6.71
C TYR A 78 -12.62 -4.76 -6.55
N LEU A 79 -11.43 -4.16 -6.56
CA LEU A 79 -10.19 -4.90 -6.30
C LEU A 79 -10.22 -5.57 -4.93
N MET A 80 -10.64 -4.86 -3.88
CA MET A 80 -10.73 -5.44 -2.54
C MET A 80 -11.71 -6.60 -2.48
N SER A 81 -12.78 -6.62 -3.31
CA SER A 81 -13.71 -7.75 -3.38
C SER A 81 -13.09 -9.02 -3.98
N GLN A 82 -12.05 -8.87 -4.80
CA GLN A 82 -11.33 -9.98 -5.42
C GLN A 82 -10.14 -10.46 -4.58
N LEU A 83 -9.76 -9.71 -3.56
CA LEU A 83 -8.56 -9.91 -2.76
C LEU A 83 -8.93 -10.15 -1.29
N SER A 84 -8.03 -10.79 -0.54
CA SER A 84 -8.22 -11.01 0.88
C SER A 84 -7.69 -9.83 1.72
N PRO A 85 -8.49 -9.23 2.63
CA PRO A 85 -7.98 -8.23 3.57
C PRO A 85 -6.80 -8.72 4.41
N TYR A 86 -6.78 -9.99 4.80
CA TYR A 86 -5.65 -10.60 5.52
C TYR A 86 -4.37 -10.61 4.68
N THR A 87 -4.46 -11.00 3.41
CA THR A 87 -3.32 -10.99 2.49
C THR A 87 -2.83 -9.55 2.26
N PHE A 88 -3.76 -8.61 2.15
CA PHE A 88 -3.42 -7.20 1.99
C PHE A 88 -2.68 -6.65 3.22
N VAL A 89 -3.17 -6.89 4.43
CA VAL A 89 -2.50 -6.47 5.67
C VAL A 89 -1.10 -7.08 5.79
N ARG A 90 -0.92 -8.37 5.44
CA ARG A 90 0.40 -9.00 5.40
C ARG A 90 1.35 -8.30 4.43
N LEU A 91 0.86 -7.93 3.25
CA LEU A 91 1.66 -7.16 2.28
C LEU A 91 2.03 -5.79 2.84
N LEU A 92 1.12 -5.07 3.48
CA LEU A 92 1.41 -3.78 4.11
C LEU A 92 2.52 -3.88 5.17
N HIS A 93 2.51 -4.94 5.98
CA HIS A 93 3.60 -5.19 6.93
C HIS A 93 4.94 -5.46 6.23
N SER A 94 4.95 -6.18 5.11
CA SER A 94 6.19 -6.38 4.33
C SER A 94 6.71 -5.09 3.69
N PHE A 95 5.85 -4.15 3.35
CA PHE A 95 6.25 -2.80 2.95
C PHE A 95 6.86 -1.96 4.09
N GLY A 96 6.70 -2.41 5.34
CA GLY A 96 7.28 -1.77 6.51
C GLY A 96 6.32 -0.96 7.38
N LEU A 97 5.01 -1.07 7.17
CA LEU A 97 4.01 -0.54 8.10
C LEU A 97 3.99 -1.43 9.34
N LYS A 98 4.44 -0.91 10.48
CA LYS A 98 4.73 -1.73 11.67
C LYS A 98 3.56 -1.84 12.64
N ASN A 99 2.59 -0.93 12.56
CA ASN A 99 1.44 -0.95 13.48
C ASN A 99 0.50 -2.11 13.20
N HIS A 100 -0.27 -2.46 14.22
CA HIS A 100 -1.41 -3.33 14.05
C HIS A 100 -2.41 -2.69 13.06
N ILE A 101 -2.82 -3.47 12.08
CA ILE A 101 -3.83 -3.10 11.08
C ILE A 101 -4.88 -4.20 11.08
N ASP A 102 -6.12 -3.84 11.38
CA ASP A 102 -7.22 -4.79 11.33
C ASP A 102 -7.50 -5.22 9.88
N PRO A 103 -7.64 -6.52 9.60
CA PRO A 103 -7.88 -7.03 8.25
C PRO A 103 -9.34 -6.87 7.82
N VAL A 104 -9.79 -5.64 7.74
CA VAL A 104 -11.15 -5.23 7.36
C VAL A 104 -11.17 -4.67 5.92
N ILE A 105 -12.30 -4.77 5.23
CA ILE A 105 -12.39 -4.33 3.83
C ILE A 105 -12.11 -2.83 3.64
N SER A 106 -12.45 -2.00 4.64
CA SER A 106 -12.22 -0.55 4.57
C SER A 106 -10.75 -0.14 4.61
N VAL A 107 -9.83 -1.06 4.96
CA VAL A 107 -8.38 -0.79 4.93
C VAL A 107 -7.90 -0.35 3.55
N CYS A 108 -8.54 -0.80 2.47
CA CYS A 108 -8.21 -0.40 1.11
C CYS A 108 -8.37 1.10 0.82
N LEU A 109 -9.15 1.82 1.63
CA LEU A 109 -9.33 3.26 1.54
C LEU A 109 -8.41 4.06 2.48
N GLY A 110 -7.48 3.40 3.18
CA GLY A 110 -6.47 4.06 3.99
C GLY A 110 -6.94 4.48 5.37
N THR A 111 -7.77 3.66 6.00
CA THR A 111 -8.21 3.86 7.39
C THR A 111 -7.08 3.74 8.43
N PRO A 112 -5.99 2.94 8.22
CA PRO A 112 -4.91 2.84 9.19
C PRO A 112 -4.16 4.15 9.40
N ASP A 113 -3.69 4.33 10.63
CA ASP A 113 -2.79 5.42 11.02
C ASP A 113 -1.33 4.99 10.85
N VAL A 114 -0.60 5.73 10.04
CA VAL A 114 0.81 5.43 9.68
C VAL A 114 1.66 6.68 9.86
N SER A 115 2.94 6.52 10.21
CA SER A 115 3.87 7.63 10.29
C SER A 115 4.41 8.03 8.91
N VAL A 116 4.89 9.26 8.78
CA VAL A 116 5.50 9.73 7.54
C VAL A 116 6.73 8.88 7.17
N GLY A 117 7.56 8.51 8.16
CA GLY A 117 8.74 7.69 7.95
C GLY A 117 8.41 6.30 7.40
N GLU A 118 7.37 5.65 7.94
CA GLU A 118 6.87 4.36 7.42
C GLU A 118 6.37 4.49 5.97
N MET A 119 5.60 5.54 5.66
CA MET A 119 5.09 5.76 4.30
C MET A 119 6.20 6.03 3.30
N VAL A 120 7.17 6.88 3.65
CA VAL A 120 8.34 7.14 2.79
C VAL A 120 9.09 5.83 2.52
N GLY A 121 9.40 5.06 3.59
CA GLY A 121 10.06 3.77 3.46
C GLY A 121 9.29 2.79 2.58
N ALA A 122 7.96 2.74 2.72
CA ALA A 122 7.10 1.87 1.91
C ALA A 122 7.10 2.28 0.41
N TYR A 123 7.02 3.58 0.12
CA TYR A 123 7.05 4.06 -1.27
C TYR A 123 8.40 3.88 -1.96
N THR A 124 9.52 3.83 -1.21
CA THR A 124 10.84 3.54 -1.81
C THR A 124 10.91 2.15 -2.43
N VAL A 125 10.07 1.21 -2.01
CA VAL A 125 10.00 -0.14 -2.60
C VAL A 125 9.70 -0.07 -4.11
N PHE A 126 8.77 0.80 -4.52
CA PHE A 126 8.43 0.98 -5.93
C PHE A 126 9.62 1.52 -6.73
N ALA A 127 10.32 2.53 -6.20
CA ALA A 127 11.50 3.11 -6.85
C ALA A 127 12.70 2.15 -6.88
N ASN A 128 12.74 1.18 -5.97
CA ASN A 128 13.84 0.24 -5.80
C ASN A 128 13.48 -1.17 -6.30
N LYS A 129 12.70 -1.26 -7.37
CA LYS A 129 12.39 -2.52 -8.09
C LYS A 129 11.75 -3.60 -7.20
N GLY A 130 10.97 -3.19 -6.23
CA GLY A 130 10.29 -4.10 -5.29
C GLY A 130 11.10 -4.47 -4.06
N ILE A 131 12.32 -3.96 -3.90
CA ILE A 131 13.18 -4.25 -2.75
C ILE A 131 13.01 -3.16 -1.69
N ARG A 132 12.58 -3.58 -0.49
CA ARG A 132 12.57 -2.73 0.69
C ARG A 132 13.98 -2.68 1.30
N VAL A 133 14.46 -1.47 1.56
CA VAL A 133 15.67 -1.21 2.32
C VAL A 133 15.27 -0.56 3.64
N GLU A 134 15.67 -1.14 4.76
CA GLU A 134 15.37 -0.55 6.06
C GLU A 134 16.19 0.73 6.25
N PRO A 135 15.53 1.88 6.61
CA PRO A 135 16.24 3.13 6.82
C PRO A 135 17.32 2.99 7.90
N LEU A 136 18.53 3.41 7.58
CA LEU A 136 19.68 3.35 8.44
C LEU A 136 20.15 4.78 8.75
N PHE A 137 20.19 5.15 10.04
CA PHE A 137 20.60 6.49 10.49
C PHE A 137 22.07 6.54 10.89
N VAL A 138 22.66 5.39 11.23
CA VAL A 138 24.05 5.25 11.64
C VAL A 138 24.67 4.14 10.81
N THR A 139 25.68 4.48 10.03
CA THR A 139 26.41 3.50 9.20
C THR A 139 27.65 2.96 9.89
N ARG A 140 28.29 3.79 10.75
CA ARG A 140 29.52 3.44 11.43
C ARG A 140 29.68 4.21 12.74
N ILE A 141 30.26 3.56 13.74
CA ILE A 141 30.71 4.18 14.99
C ILE A 141 32.21 4.03 15.07
N GLU A 142 32.90 5.13 15.35
CA GLU A 142 34.37 5.19 15.51
C GLU A 142 34.70 5.75 16.88
N ASP A 143 35.89 5.36 17.42
CA ASP A 143 36.46 5.98 18.59
C ASP A 143 37.11 7.34 18.25
N SER A 144 37.62 8.04 19.26
CA SER A 144 38.31 9.32 19.10
C SER A 144 39.62 9.24 18.30
N TYR A 145 40.12 8.05 18.04
CA TYR A 145 41.35 7.78 17.28
C TYR A 145 41.04 7.34 15.83
N GLY A 146 39.75 7.25 15.45
CA GLY A 146 39.34 6.84 14.11
C GLY A 146 39.26 5.32 13.93
N ASN A 147 39.41 4.53 14.97
CA ASN A 147 39.19 3.09 14.87
C ASN A 147 37.70 2.77 14.82
N THR A 148 37.32 1.91 13.90
CA THR A 148 35.92 1.47 13.78
C THR A 148 35.54 0.56 14.94
N ILE A 149 34.53 0.98 15.72
CA ILE A 149 33.93 0.21 16.82
C ILE A 149 32.84 -0.71 16.28
N ALA A 150 31.98 -0.19 15.38
CA ALA A 150 30.87 -0.93 14.79
C ALA A 150 30.54 -0.42 13.39
N ASN A 151 30.17 -1.34 12.51
CA ASN A 151 29.59 -1.05 11.19
C ASN A 151 28.16 -1.59 11.14
N PHE A 152 27.28 -0.84 10.49
CA PHE A 152 25.88 -1.22 10.27
C PHE A 152 25.60 -1.25 8.76
N THR A 153 24.94 -2.30 8.31
CA THR A 153 24.47 -2.43 6.93
C THR A 153 22.95 -2.46 6.92
N PRO A 154 22.32 -1.78 5.94
CA PRO A 154 20.86 -1.81 5.83
C PRO A 154 20.39 -3.23 5.54
N GLN A 155 19.30 -3.63 6.21
CA GLN A 155 18.61 -4.87 5.88
C GLN A 155 17.76 -4.66 4.63
N MET A 156 17.80 -5.65 3.73
CA MET A 156 17.03 -5.64 2.49
C MET A 156 16.08 -6.83 2.46
N SER A 157 14.88 -6.63 1.93
CA SER A 157 13.90 -7.69 1.70
C SER A 157 13.13 -7.44 0.41
N GLU A 158 12.92 -8.48 -0.37
CA GLU A 158 12.05 -8.42 -1.53
C GLU A 158 10.58 -8.41 -1.06
N VAL A 159 9.84 -7.39 -1.48
CA VAL A 159 8.41 -7.20 -1.17
C VAL A 159 7.57 -7.46 -2.40
N LEU A 160 8.02 -6.93 -3.54
CA LEU A 160 7.42 -7.13 -4.86
C LEU A 160 8.45 -7.73 -5.81
N THR A 161 7.99 -8.49 -6.79
CA THR A 161 8.83 -8.79 -7.96
C THR A 161 9.10 -7.51 -8.75
N GLU A 162 10.20 -7.46 -9.48
CA GLU A 162 10.53 -6.31 -10.35
C GLU A 162 9.40 -6.02 -11.34
N ASP A 163 8.79 -7.07 -11.92
CA ASP A 163 7.65 -6.94 -12.84
C ASP A 163 6.40 -6.31 -12.16
N ALA A 164 6.03 -6.75 -10.97
CA ALA A 164 4.90 -6.19 -10.24
C ALA A 164 5.17 -4.73 -9.79
N SER A 165 6.43 -4.41 -9.48
CA SER A 165 6.84 -3.06 -9.12
C SER A 165 6.82 -2.10 -10.32
N TYR A 166 7.06 -2.61 -11.53
CA TYR A 166 7.08 -1.82 -12.77
C TYR A 166 5.67 -1.55 -13.31
N LYS A 167 4.75 -2.49 -13.18
CA LYS A 167 3.34 -2.36 -13.61
C LYS A 167 2.58 -1.28 -12.84
#